data_c74e00a61a1d0e6412cb1717a6722a4f
#
_entry.id   c74e00a61a1d0e6412cb1717a6722a4f
#
_cell.length_a   1.000
_cell.length_b   1.000
_cell.length_c   1.000
_cell.angle_alpha   90.00
_cell.angle_beta   90.00
_cell.angle_gamma   90.00
#
_symmetry.space_group_name_H-M   'P 1'
#
loop_
_entity.id
_entity.type
_entity.pdbx_description
1 polymer ?
#
loop_
_entity_poly.entity_id
_entity_poly.type
_entity_poly.pdbx_seq_one_letter_code
_entity_poly.pdbx_strand_id
1 'polypeptide(L)'
;MKVNKKIRLEDVNEKNWRIPLSVSEAQRAYVADRVNMLARAYAYRDARSRAYIIFHEDIPVGMGLYYDCPTLDAYIFSEFFIDERYQGRGLGEEATRLVLTRMHEDGKYRKVVLCCI
;
A
#
# COMPACT_ATOMS: atom_id res chain seq x y z
N MET A 1 8.28 19.29 18.87
CA MET A 1 8.44 19.49 17.47
C MET A 1 8.12 18.22 16.66
N LYS A 2 7.38 18.38 15.62
CA LYS A 2 7.01 17.22 14.83
C LYS A 2 8.11 16.85 13.84
N VAL A 3 8.46 15.60 13.82
CA VAL A 3 9.40 15.09 12.83
C VAL A 3 8.65 14.77 11.54
N ASN A 4 9.11 15.35 10.46
CA ASN A 4 8.54 15.08 9.17
C ASN A 4 9.35 13.99 8.49
N LYS A 5 8.74 12.84 8.29
CA LYS A 5 9.44 11.69 7.72
C LYS A 5 9.50 11.73 6.20
N LYS A 6 8.85 12.69 5.58
CA LYS A 6 8.88 12.85 4.12
C LYS A 6 8.51 11.58 3.40
N ILE A 7 7.41 11.00 3.83
CA ILE A 7 6.86 9.82 3.17
C ILE A 7 5.97 10.28 2.02
N ARG A 8 6.07 9.61 0.88
CA ARG A 8 5.13 9.85 -0.21
C ARG A 8 4.74 8.52 -0.84
N LEU A 9 3.59 8.54 -1.48
CA LEU A 9 3.09 7.37 -2.22
C LEU A 9 3.17 7.70 -3.70
N GLU A 10 3.64 6.74 -4.48
CA GLU A 10 3.73 6.90 -5.92
C GLU A 10 3.02 5.73 -6.57
N ASP A 11 2.09 6.02 -7.46
CA ASP A 11 1.35 4.95 -8.13
C ASP A 11 2.31 4.08 -8.95
N VAL A 12 2.08 2.78 -8.92
CA VAL A 12 2.86 1.85 -9.73
C VAL A 12 2.63 2.15 -11.19
N ASN A 13 3.72 2.18 -11.96
CA ASN A 13 3.67 2.48 -13.37
C ASN A 13 4.79 1.72 -14.09
N GLU A 14 4.93 1.99 -15.39
CA GLU A 14 5.89 1.30 -16.22
C GLU A 14 7.33 1.55 -15.83
N LYS A 15 7.60 2.63 -15.11
CA LYS A 15 8.96 3.00 -14.72
C LYS A 15 9.38 2.47 -13.37
N ASN A 16 8.42 2.19 -12.48
CA ASN A 16 8.76 1.83 -11.10
C ASN A 16 8.31 0.43 -10.68
N TRP A 17 7.59 -0.31 -11.53
CA TRP A 17 7.01 -1.58 -11.13
C TRP A 17 8.06 -2.65 -10.80
N ARG A 18 9.30 -2.47 -11.27
CA ARG A 18 10.36 -3.45 -11.05
C ARG A 18 11.21 -3.19 -9.80
N ILE A 19 10.93 -2.11 -9.07
CA ILE A 19 11.72 -1.82 -7.88
C ILE A 19 11.67 -3.02 -6.95
N PRO A 20 12.81 -3.58 -6.55
CA PRO A 20 12.83 -4.80 -5.74
C PRO A 20 12.55 -4.49 -4.29
N LEU A 21 11.37 -4.87 -3.85
CA LEU A 21 10.95 -4.75 -2.45
C LEU A 21 10.54 -6.13 -2.00
N SER A 22 10.85 -6.49 -0.76
CA SER A 22 10.55 -7.83 -0.28
C SER A 22 10.01 -7.82 1.14
N VAL A 23 9.08 -8.75 1.38
CA VAL A 23 8.56 -8.98 2.72
C VAL A 23 9.52 -9.87 3.47
N SER A 24 9.49 -9.78 4.80
CA SER A 24 10.29 -10.66 5.63
C SER A 24 9.72 -12.08 5.59
N GLU A 25 10.57 -13.04 6.00
CA GLU A 25 10.15 -14.44 6.10
C GLU A 25 8.89 -14.57 6.95
N ALA A 26 8.86 -13.85 8.08
CA ALA A 26 7.74 -13.93 9.00
C ALA A 26 6.45 -13.37 8.38
N GLN A 27 6.55 -12.44 7.46
CA GLN A 27 5.38 -11.81 6.85
C GLN A 27 4.85 -12.57 5.64
N ARG A 28 5.62 -13.47 5.06
CA ARG A 28 5.22 -14.14 3.82
C ARG A 28 3.92 -14.90 3.92
N ALA A 29 3.58 -15.35 5.12
CA ALA A 29 2.33 -16.08 5.33
C ALA A 29 1.11 -15.18 5.30
N TYR A 30 1.30 -13.87 5.45
CA TYR A 30 0.19 -12.93 5.63
C TYR A 30 0.10 -11.86 4.55
N VAL A 31 1.17 -11.64 3.81
CA VAL A 31 1.25 -10.55 2.84
C VAL A 31 1.70 -11.12 1.50
N ALA A 32 1.03 -10.75 0.45
CA ALA A 32 1.43 -11.14 -0.89
C ALA A 32 2.78 -10.51 -1.22
N ASP A 33 3.61 -11.22 -1.94
CA ASP A 33 4.86 -10.64 -2.41
C ASP A 33 4.56 -9.61 -3.51
N ARG A 34 5.60 -8.92 -3.94
CA ARG A 34 5.46 -7.82 -4.89
C ARG A 34 4.77 -8.26 -6.19
N VAL A 35 5.16 -9.40 -6.72
CA VAL A 35 4.62 -9.88 -7.99
C VAL A 35 3.14 -10.24 -7.86
N ASN A 36 2.79 -10.96 -6.80
CA ASN A 36 1.39 -11.32 -6.55
C ASN A 36 0.53 -10.07 -6.31
N MET A 37 1.08 -9.08 -5.63
CA MET A 37 0.35 -7.84 -5.39
C MET A 37 0.06 -7.13 -6.71
N LEU A 38 1.03 -7.06 -7.61
CA LEU A 38 0.84 -6.43 -8.91
C LEU A 38 -0.17 -7.20 -9.77
N ALA A 39 -0.14 -8.52 -9.71
CA ALA A 39 -1.11 -9.33 -10.43
C ALA A 39 -2.53 -9.10 -9.89
N ARG A 40 -2.65 -9.00 -8.57
CA ARG A 40 -3.96 -8.72 -7.95
C ARG A 40 -4.46 -7.33 -8.34
N ALA A 41 -3.56 -6.35 -8.38
CA ALA A 41 -3.95 -5.02 -8.80
C ALA A 41 -4.55 -5.04 -10.20
N TYR A 42 -3.96 -5.80 -11.10
CA TYR A 42 -4.49 -5.92 -12.45
C TYR A 42 -5.84 -6.66 -12.45
N ALA A 43 -5.94 -7.73 -11.66
CA ALA A 43 -7.17 -8.52 -11.61
C ALA A 43 -8.35 -7.69 -11.12
N TYR A 44 -8.11 -6.76 -10.20
CA TYR A 44 -9.15 -5.90 -9.65
C TYR A 44 -9.19 -4.51 -10.28
N ARG A 45 -8.69 -4.40 -11.52
CA ARG A 45 -8.64 -3.08 -12.16
C ARG A 45 -10.01 -2.43 -12.33
N ASP A 46 -11.05 -3.24 -12.51
CA ASP A 46 -12.40 -2.69 -12.64
C ASP A 46 -12.95 -2.18 -11.32
N ALA A 47 -12.32 -2.54 -10.22
CA ALA A 47 -12.68 -2.02 -8.89
C ALA A 47 -11.78 -0.86 -8.50
N ARG A 48 -11.26 -0.14 -9.47
CA ARG A 48 -10.35 1.00 -9.30
C ARG A 48 -9.17 0.65 -8.40
N SER A 49 -8.55 -0.51 -8.61
CA SER A 49 -7.39 -0.92 -7.81
C SER A 49 -6.28 0.11 -7.95
N ARG A 50 -5.58 0.38 -6.85
CA ARG A 50 -4.46 1.32 -6.81
C ARG A 50 -3.32 0.66 -6.08
N ALA A 51 -2.31 0.24 -6.84
CA ALA A 51 -1.05 -0.23 -6.29
C ALA A 51 -0.11 0.95 -6.22
N TYR A 52 0.65 1.05 -5.14
CA TYR A 52 1.54 2.17 -4.93
C TYR A 52 2.83 1.72 -4.28
N ILE A 53 3.88 2.50 -4.52
CA ILE A 53 5.16 2.30 -3.85
C ILE A 53 5.30 3.40 -2.81
N ILE A 54 5.78 3.03 -1.64
CA ILE A 54 6.00 3.96 -0.53
C ILE A 54 7.45 4.39 -0.58
N PHE A 55 7.67 5.69 -0.64
CA PHE A 55 9.01 6.26 -0.61
C PHE A 55 9.24 7.03 0.68
N HIS A 56 10.40 6.84 1.25
CA HIS A 56 10.88 7.66 2.35
C HIS A 56 12.01 8.51 1.78
N GLU A 57 11.75 9.80 1.61
CA GLU A 57 12.59 10.70 0.83
C GLU A 57 12.66 10.14 -0.59
N ASP A 58 13.78 9.73 -1.08
CA ASP A 58 13.85 9.17 -2.42
C ASP A 58 14.13 7.67 -2.42
N ILE A 59 13.96 7.03 -1.26
CA ILE A 59 14.23 5.60 -1.11
C ILE A 59 12.93 4.84 -1.08
N PRO A 60 12.74 3.86 -1.98
CA PRO A 60 11.54 3.02 -1.93
C PRO A 60 11.64 2.07 -0.75
N VAL A 61 10.61 2.10 0.11
CA VAL A 61 10.64 1.34 1.36
C VAL A 61 9.47 0.37 1.52
N GLY A 62 8.48 0.40 0.63
CA GLY A 62 7.35 -0.51 0.75
C GLY A 62 6.39 -0.40 -0.40
N MET A 63 5.31 -1.16 -0.31
CA MET A 63 4.25 -1.20 -1.32
C MET A 63 2.92 -1.46 -0.67
N GLY A 64 1.86 -1.12 -1.40
CA GLY A 64 0.53 -1.45 -0.96
C GLY A 64 -0.47 -1.45 -2.10
N LEU A 65 -1.68 -1.89 -1.79
CA LEU A 65 -2.76 -2.03 -2.75
C LEU A 65 -4.09 -1.83 -2.04
N TYR A 66 -4.94 -1.00 -2.61
CA TYR A 66 -6.33 -0.97 -2.17
C TYR A 66 -7.24 -0.87 -3.39
N TYR A 67 -8.51 -1.18 -3.18
CA TYR A 67 -9.50 -1.11 -4.26
C TYR A 67 -10.90 -0.92 -3.67
N ASP A 68 -11.87 -0.66 -4.55
CA ASP A 68 -13.25 -0.43 -4.14
C ASP A 68 -13.97 -1.74 -3.91
N CYS A 69 -14.90 -1.73 -2.98
CA CYS A 69 -15.85 -2.82 -2.81
C CYS A 69 -17.24 -2.24 -2.63
N PRO A 70 -17.98 -2.03 -3.74
CA PRO A 70 -19.33 -1.44 -3.65
C PRO A 70 -20.28 -2.25 -2.79
N THR A 71 -20.15 -3.58 -2.81
CA THR A 71 -21.00 -4.46 -2.01
C THR A 71 -20.91 -4.14 -0.52
N LEU A 72 -19.73 -3.79 -0.05
CA LEU A 72 -19.52 -3.44 1.35
C LEU A 72 -19.59 -1.93 1.59
N ASP A 73 -19.74 -1.16 0.52
CA ASP A 73 -19.73 0.30 0.60
C ASP A 73 -18.45 0.78 1.26
N ALA A 74 -17.33 0.25 0.81
CA ALA A 74 -16.06 0.45 1.48
C ALA A 74 -14.87 0.37 0.52
N TYR A 75 -13.75 0.93 0.95
CA TYR A 75 -12.45 0.61 0.36
C TYR A 75 -11.93 -0.65 1.01
N ILE A 76 -11.27 -1.49 0.23
CA ILE A 76 -10.56 -2.66 0.77
C ILE A 76 -9.09 -2.32 0.80
N PHE A 77 -8.53 -2.25 2.00
CA PHE A 77 -7.09 -2.06 2.21
C PHE A 77 -6.49 -3.46 2.14
N SER A 78 -6.11 -3.86 0.93
CA SER A 78 -5.85 -5.26 0.63
C SER A 78 -4.46 -5.74 1.03
N GLU A 79 -3.43 -5.01 0.60
CA GLU A 79 -2.05 -5.42 0.86
C GLU A 79 -1.24 -4.19 1.27
N PHE A 80 -0.24 -4.44 2.11
CA PHE A 80 0.62 -3.37 2.58
C PHE A 80 1.83 -3.99 3.27
N PHE A 81 3.02 -3.57 2.87
CA PHE A 81 4.20 -3.99 3.62
C PHE A 81 5.29 -2.93 3.53
N ILE A 82 6.14 -2.94 4.55
CA ILE A 82 7.40 -2.19 4.54
C ILE A 82 8.50 -3.22 4.32
N ASP A 83 9.40 -2.95 3.40
CA ASP A 83 10.52 -3.83 3.11
C ASP A 83 11.27 -4.13 4.41
N GLU A 84 11.69 -5.39 4.57
CA GLU A 84 12.28 -5.84 5.84
C GLU A 84 13.49 -5.01 6.26
N ARG A 85 14.19 -4.40 5.30
CA ARG A 85 15.36 -3.57 5.61
C ARG A 85 14.99 -2.28 6.32
N TYR A 86 13.73 -1.86 6.26
CA TYR A 86 13.30 -0.55 6.74
C TYR A 86 12.25 -0.62 7.84
N GLN A 87 11.98 -1.81 8.36
CA GLN A 87 10.98 -1.97 9.40
C GLN A 87 11.49 -1.42 10.73
N GLY A 88 10.56 -1.14 11.65
CA GLY A 88 10.90 -0.67 12.97
C GLY A 88 11.25 0.80 13.08
N ARG A 89 10.92 1.59 12.05
CA ARG A 89 11.25 3.01 12.02
C ARG A 89 10.03 3.92 11.99
N GLY A 90 8.83 3.35 12.18
CA GLY A 90 7.61 4.13 12.14
C GLY A 90 7.14 4.49 10.74
N LEU A 91 7.77 3.94 9.71
CA LEU A 91 7.41 4.26 8.33
C LEU A 91 6.06 3.69 7.95
N GLY A 92 5.73 2.49 8.46
CA GLY A 92 4.45 1.86 8.17
C GLY A 92 3.29 2.67 8.68
N GLU A 93 3.40 3.21 9.88
CA GLU A 93 2.34 4.03 10.45
C GLU A 93 2.14 5.30 9.64
N GLU A 94 3.23 5.95 9.27
CA GLU A 94 3.15 7.18 8.50
C GLU A 94 2.56 6.92 7.11
N ALA A 95 2.98 5.84 6.46
CA ALA A 95 2.47 5.48 5.15
C ALA A 95 0.98 5.13 5.21
N THR A 96 0.56 4.42 6.27
CA THR A 96 -0.84 4.09 6.45
C THR A 96 -1.69 5.35 6.55
N ARG A 97 -1.20 6.36 7.27
CA ARG A 97 -1.92 7.64 7.35
C ARG A 97 -2.12 8.27 5.98
N LEU A 98 -1.11 8.20 5.13
CA LEU A 98 -1.20 8.75 3.79
C LEU A 98 -2.21 7.99 2.93
N VAL A 99 -2.24 6.66 3.06
CA VAL A 99 -3.22 5.87 2.32
C VAL A 99 -4.64 6.23 2.75
N LEU A 100 -4.86 6.33 4.05
CA LEU A 100 -6.18 6.71 4.57
C LEU A 100 -6.55 8.13 4.13
N THR A 101 -5.58 9.03 4.06
CA THR A 101 -5.80 10.37 3.56
C THR A 101 -6.23 10.35 2.09
N ARG A 102 -5.58 9.54 1.27
CA ARG A 102 -5.98 9.39 -0.13
C ARG A 102 -7.42 8.92 -0.26
N MET A 103 -7.80 7.94 0.55
CA MET A 103 -9.17 7.43 0.53
C MET A 103 -10.15 8.51 0.94
N HIS A 104 -9.80 9.28 1.97
CA HIS A 104 -10.65 10.35 2.45
C HIS A 104 -10.83 11.44 1.38
N GLU A 105 -9.75 11.78 0.69
CA GLU A 105 -9.80 12.79 -0.37
C GLU A 105 -10.60 12.31 -1.57
N ASP A 106 -10.50 11.01 -1.88
CA ASP A 106 -11.31 10.41 -2.94
C ASP A 106 -12.80 10.48 -2.59
N GLY A 107 -13.13 10.18 -1.35
CA GLY A 107 -14.46 10.44 -0.78
C GLY A 107 -15.58 9.56 -1.25
N LYS A 108 -15.32 8.50 -2.01
CA LYS A 108 -16.40 7.67 -2.52
C LYS A 108 -17.06 6.85 -1.42
N TYR A 109 -16.26 6.36 -0.47
CA TYR A 109 -16.79 5.57 0.65
C TYR A 109 -16.28 6.14 1.96
N ARG A 110 -17.00 5.88 3.03
CA ARG A 110 -16.60 6.30 4.37
C ARG A 110 -15.92 5.21 5.17
N LYS A 111 -15.97 3.99 4.66
CA LYS A 111 -15.53 2.82 5.40
C LYS A 111 -14.31 2.22 4.75
N VAL A 112 -13.40 1.74 5.56
CA VAL A 112 -12.22 1.01 5.10
C VAL A 112 -12.23 -0.34 5.79
N VAL A 113 -12.12 -1.39 5.00
CA VAL A 113 -12.04 -2.75 5.53
C VAL A 113 -10.62 -3.24 5.34
N LEU A 114 -10.02 -3.71 6.42
CA LEU A 114 -8.70 -4.30 6.37
C LEU A 114 -8.82 -5.77 6.04
N CYS A 115 -8.02 -6.21 5.08
CA CYS A 115 -7.97 -7.60 4.71
C CYS A 115 -6.99 -8.29 5.64
N CYS A 116 -7.50 -9.01 6.62
CA CYS A 116 -6.68 -9.74 7.56
C CYS A 116 -6.83 -11.23 7.33
N ILE A 117 -5.76 -11.94 7.61
CA ILE A 117 -5.75 -13.38 7.49
C ILE A 117 -5.73 -13.99 8.88
#